data_53201c31948327083b8908040e3bfaa3
#
_entry.id   53201c31948327083b8908040e3bfaa3
#
_cell.length_a   1.000
_cell.length_b   1.000
_cell.length_c   1.000
_cell.angle_alpha   90.00
_cell.angle_beta   90.00
_cell.angle_gamma   90.00
#
_symmetry.space_group_name_H-M   'P 1'
#
loop_
_entity.id
_entity.type
_entity.pdbx_description
1 polymer ?
#
loop_
_entity_poly.entity_id
_entity_poly.type
_entity_poly.pdbx_seq_one_letter_code
_entity_poly.pdbx_strand_id
1 'polypeptide(L)'
;VPLLTGSVGAIVEKRYKAAMLWAAPLVFVKEDLGLTVLMIGLVIAYLERTLRGLWLALWGVAWFAIAIFVVLPLLNPDGAWAYGSNADPGGFLANPQTWFDPSKIHTVLLLLATTAGFLVLSPLTAIMLPTLAWRFLSTNHGYWGPDWHYSTVLMPIAFAIVLDGVLRYSTNKTPWLRRYAKHAVA
;
A
#
# COMPACT_ATOMS: atom_id res chain seq x y z
N VAL A 1 2.99 10.98 -5.69
CA VAL A 1 2.71 9.92 -6.68
C VAL A 1 3.97 9.51 -7.46
N PRO A 2 4.78 10.41 -8.10
CA PRO A 2 5.91 9.99 -8.94
C PRO A 2 6.93 9.08 -8.23
N LEU A 3 7.31 9.41 -6.99
CA LEU A 3 8.25 8.61 -6.20
C LEU A 3 7.75 7.17 -5.98
N LEU A 4 6.47 7.03 -5.63
CA LEU A 4 5.85 5.71 -5.43
C LEU A 4 5.77 4.92 -6.75
N THR A 5 5.36 5.58 -7.85
CA THR A 5 5.33 4.97 -9.18
C THR A 5 6.72 4.47 -9.61
N GLY A 6 7.75 5.31 -9.41
CA GLY A 6 9.14 4.92 -9.68
C GLY A 6 9.59 3.72 -8.86
N SER A 7 9.22 3.69 -7.57
CA SER A 7 9.56 2.59 -6.67
C SER A 7 8.89 1.27 -7.09
N VAL A 8 7.55 1.25 -7.23
CA VAL A 8 6.83 0.01 -7.58
C VAL A 8 7.14 -0.47 -9.00
N GLY A 9 7.35 0.46 -9.95
CA GLY A 9 7.82 0.12 -11.30
C GLY A 9 9.19 -0.55 -11.28
N ALA A 10 10.13 -0.02 -10.50
CA ALA A 10 11.45 -0.63 -10.35
C ALA A 10 11.40 -2.01 -9.65
N ILE A 11 10.43 -2.26 -8.75
CA ILE A 11 10.20 -3.60 -8.20
C ILE A 11 9.77 -4.57 -9.30
N VAL A 12 8.81 -4.18 -10.14
CA VAL A 12 8.33 -5.01 -11.26
C VAL A 12 9.47 -5.36 -12.22
N GLU A 13 10.37 -4.42 -12.47
CA GLU A 13 11.57 -4.62 -13.28
C GLU A 13 12.73 -5.34 -12.55
N LYS A 14 12.51 -5.76 -11.28
CA LYS A 14 13.51 -6.40 -10.41
C LYS A 14 14.73 -5.53 -10.13
N ARG A 15 14.64 -4.22 -10.31
CA ARG A 15 15.68 -3.23 -10.00
C ARG A 15 15.56 -2.76 -8.55
N TYR A 16 15.74 -3.66 -7.58
CA TYR A 16 15.42 -3.42 -6.17
C TYR A 16 16.18 -2.25 -5.54
N LYS A 17 17.45 -2.03 -5.92
CA LYS A 17 18.22 -0.85 -5.43
C LYS A 17 17.58 0.47 -5.89
N ALA A 18 17.17 0.55 -7.15
CA ALA A 18 16.44 1.72 -7.65
C ALA A 18 15.09 1.89 -6.95
N ALA A 19 14.36 0.80 -6.71
CA ALA A 19 13.11 0.83 -5.96
C ALA A 19 13.29 1.42 -4.56
N MET A 20 14.34 1.02 -3.84
CA MET A 20 14.68 1.56 -2.52
C MET A 20 15.01 3.06 -2.57
N LEU A 21 15.78 3.51 -3.57
CA LEU A 21 16.12 4.92 -3.75
C LEU A 21 14.89 5.79 -4.04
N TRP A 22 13.94 5.29 -4.84
CA TRP A 22 12.67 5.96 -5.09
C TRP A 22 11.74 5.96 -3.87
N ALA A 23 11.77 4.91 -3.06
CA ALA A 23 10.90 4.79 -1.88
C ALA A 23 11.39 5.62 -0.69
N ALA A 24 12.71 5.70 -0.47
CA ALA A 24 13.27 6.32 0.73
C ALA A 24 12.78 7.76 0.99
N PRO A 25 12.66 8.67 -0.01
CA PRO A 25 12.20 10.03 0.22
C PRO A 25 10.68 10.16 0.45
N LEU A 26 9.89 9.10 0.27
CA LEU A 26 8.44 9.14 0.52
C LEU A 26 8.10 9.52 1.96
N VAL A 27 8.95 9.20 2.92
CA VAL A 27 8.76 9.53 4.35
C VAL A 27 8.69 11.04 4.63
N PHE A 28 9.20 11.87 3.70
CA PHE A 28 9.15 13.34 3.79
C PHE A 28 7.96 13.95 3.05
N VAL A 29 7.16 13.16 2.35
CA VAL A 29 6.00 13.64 1.57
C VAL A 29 4.76 13.71 2.45
N LYS A 30 4.55 12.68 3.26
CA LYS A 30 3.43 12.59 4.20
C LYS A 30 3.76 11.58 5.30
N GLU A 31 3.30 11.84 6.51
CA GLU A 31 3.62 11.04 7.70
C GLU A 31 3.26 9.56 7.56
N ASP A 32 2.10 9.24 7.00
CA ASP A 32 1.61 7.87 6.83
C ASP A 32 2.38 7.07 5.77
N LEU A 33 3.07 7.74 4.83
CA LEU A 33 3.88 7.07 3.81
C LEU A 33 5.11 6.35 4.38
N GLY A 34 5.51 6.66 5.62
CA GLY A 34 6.52 5.87 6.32
C GLY A 34 6.12 4.38 6.44
N LEU A 35 4.83 4.10 6.69
CA LEU A 35 4.32 2.73 6.71
C LEU A 35 4.25 2.10 5.31
N THR A 36 4.03 2.90 4.27
CA THR A 36 4.12 2.44 2.88
C THR A 36 5.57 2.05 2.54
N VAL A 37 6.55 2.85 2.98
CA VAL A 37 7.99 2.55 2.81
C VAL A 37 8.39 1.29 3.59
N LEU A 38 7.87 1.09 4.81
CA LEU A 38 8.01 -0.18 5.54
C LEU A 38 7.57 -1.35 4.68
N MET A 39 6.37 -1.30 4.11
CA MET A 39 5.84 -2.42 3.32
C MET A 39 6.61 -2.64 2.02
N ILE A 40 7.06 -1.57 1.35
CA ILE A 40 7.97 -1.66 0.20
C ILE A 40 9.25 -2.41 0.61
N GLY A 41 9.84 -2.05 1.74
CA GLY A 41 11.03 -2.70 2.27
C GLY A 41 10.82 -4.20 2.53
N LEU A 42 9.71 -4.57 3.17
CA LEU A 42 9.35 -5.97 3.44
C LEU A 42 9.13 -6.76 2.15
N VAL A 43 8.42 -6.18 1.17
CA VAL A 43 8.20 -6.80 -0.14
C VAL A 43 9.52 -7.02 -0.88
N ILE A 44 10.44 -6.04 -0.87
CA ILE A 44 11.77 -6.19 -1.47
C ILE A 44 12.56 -7.29 -0.76
N ALA A 45 12.57 -7.31 0.59
CA ALA A 45 13.24 -8.35 1.37
C ALA A 45 12.72 -9.76 1.02
N TYR A 46 11.41 -9.90 0.85
CA TYR A 46 10.76 -11.14 0.44
C TYR A 46 11.14 -11.57 -0.99
N LEU A 47 11.12 -10.63 -1.95
CA LEU A 47 11.36 -10.92 -3.37
C LEU A 47 12.85 -11.15 -3.68
N GLU A 48 13.74 -10.32 -3.11
CA GLU A 48 15.19 -10.41 -3.31
C GLU A 48 15.83 -11.48 -2.42
N ARG A 49 15.13 -11.92 -1.36
CA ARG A 49 15.63 -12.82 -0.31
C ARG A 49 16.91 -12.31 0.35
N THR A 50 16.99 -11.00 0.58
CA THR A 50 18.12 -10.33 1.22
C THR A 50 17.65 -9.41 2.34
N LEU A 51 18.55 -9.12 3.28
CA LEU A 51 18.26 -8.20 4.39
C LEU A 51 18.21 -6.72 3.97
N ARG A 52 18.56 -6.38 2.72
CA ARG A 52 18.61 -4.99 2.26
C ARG A 52 17.26 -4.29 2.38
N GLY A 53 16.19 -4.99 2.01
CA GLY A 53 14.83 -4.46 2.17
C GLY A 53 14.46 -4.14 3.61
N LEU A 54 15.02 -4.87 4.59
CA LEU A 54 14.75 -4.62 6.02
C LEU A 54 15.33 -3.27 6.48
N TRP A 55 16.44 -2.81 5.91
CA TRP A 55 16.96 -1.47 6.20
C TRP A 55 16.01 -0.37 5.72
N LEU A 56 15.40 -0.54 4.55
CA LEU A 56 14.35 0.36 4.08
C LEU A 56 13.10 0.30 4.96
N ALA A 57 12.71 -0.91 5.38
CA ALA A 57 11.58 -1.09 6.29
C ALA A 57 11.82 -0.37 7.63
N LEU A 58 13.01 -0.53 8.22
CA LEU A 58 13.41 0.16 9.44
C LEU A 58 13.42 1.69 9.25
N TRP A 59 13.95 2.18 8.13
CA TRP A 59 13.90 3.59 7.75
C TRP A 59 12.47 4.12 7.74
N GLY A 60 11.53 3.40 7.10
CA GLY A 60 10.11 3.77 7.04
C GLY A 60 9.47 3.88 8.42
N VAL A 61 9.69 2.87 9.28
CA VAL A 61 9.16 2.86 10.66
C VAL A 61 9.78 3.98 11.50
N ALA A 62 11.09 4.17 11.43
CA ALA A 62 11.79 5.19 12.20
C ALA A 62 11.27 6.59 11.86
N TRP A 63 11.15 6.91 10.58
CA TRP A 63 10.62 8.21 10.15
C TRP A 63 9.12 8.37 10.43
N PHE A 64 8.32 7.32 10.34
CA PHE A 64 6.94 7.35 10.79
C PHE A 64 6.86 7.71 12.28
N ALA A 65 7.64 7.05 13.12
CA ALA A 65 7.68 7.34 14.56
C ALA A 65 8.16 8.78 14.84
N ILE A 66 9.23 9.23 14.17
CA ILE A 66 9.72 10.60 14.28
C ILE A 66 8.64 11.61 13.86
N ALA A 67 7.96 11.38 12.76
CA ALA A 67 6.89 12.26 12.29
C ALA A 67 5.76 12.37 13.32
N ILE A 68 5.27 11.25 13.84
CA ILE A 68 4.12 11.22 14.75
C ILE A 68 4.46 11.74 16.15
N PHE A 69 5.63 11.34 16.70
CA PHE A 69 5.95 11.63 18.10
C PHE A 69 6.84 12.87 18.30
N VAL A 70 7.46 13.38 17.23
CA VAL A 70 8.36 14.54 17.33
C VAL A 70 7.91 15.68 16.43
N VAL A 71 7.87 15.45 15.10
CA VAL A 71 7.67 16.55 14.15
C VAL A 71 6.28 17.16 14.27
N LEU A 72 5.24 16.32 14.25
CA LEU A 72 3.85 16.80 14.31
C LEU A 72 3.53 17.47 15.65
N PRO A 73 3.88 16.92 16.83
CA PRO A 73 3.66 17.62 18.09
C PRO A 73 4.40 18.94 18.20
N LEU A 74 5.60 19.06 17.62
CA LEU A 74 6.36 20.30 17.66
C LEU A 74 5.81 21.40 16.72
N LEU A 75 5.21 20.99 15.59
CA LEU A 75 4.73 21.93 14.57
C LEU A 75 3.22 22.19 14.65
N ASN A 76 2.47 21.33 15.35
CA ASN A 76 1.03 21.49 15.52
C ASN A 76 0.75 22.31 16.79
N PRO A 77 -0.03 23.41 16.73
CA PRO A 77 -0.45 24.17 17.91
C PRO A 77 -1.13 23.33 19.00
N ASP A 78 -1.85 22.27 18.61
CA ASP A 78 -2.54 21.36 19.53
C ASP A 78 -1.61 20.29 20.15
N GLY A 79 -0.33 20.27 19.78
CA GLY A 79 0.67 19.35 20.31
C GLY A 79 0.40 17.87 20.04
N ALA A 80 -0.51 17.55 19.10
CA ALA A 80 -0.95 16.19 18.81
C ALA A 80 -1.11 15.93 17.31
N TRP A 81 -1.08 14.65 16.93
CA TRP A 81 -1.43 14.23 15.58
C TRP A 81 -2.95 14.26 15.39
N ALA A 82 -3.45 15.20 14.59
CA ALA A 82 -4.88 15.44 14.40
C ALA A 82 -5.67 14.22 13.88
N TYR A 83 -5.03 13.32 13.14
CA TYR A 83 -5.68 12.11 12.62
C TYR A 83 -5.60 10.91 13.58
N GLY A 84 -4.84 11.00 14.67
CA GLY A 84 -4.69 9.91 15.63
C GLY A 84 -6.01 9.51 16.30
N SER A 85 -6.89 10.49 16.57
CA SER A 85 -8.22 10.28 17.14
C SER A 85 -9.23 9.64 16.16
N ASN A 86 -8.94 9.66 14.86
CA ASN A 86 -9.84 9.07 13.85
C ASN A 86 -9.67 7.55 13.72
N ALA A 87 -8.57 6.98 14.22
CA ALA A 87 -8.36 5.54 14.20
C ALA A 87 -8.91 4.91 15.48
N ASP A 88 -9.88 4.03 15.35
CA ASP A 88 -10.45 3.27 16.47
C ASP A 88 -10.36 1.76 16.24
N PRO A 89 -9.18 1.15 16.47
CA PRO A 89 -9.03 -0.30 16.36
C PRO A 89 -9.92 -1.07 17.33
N GLY A 90 -10.17 -0.52 18.53
CA GLY A 90 -11.03 -1.13 19.54
C GLY A 90 -12.48 -1.19 19.09
N GLY A 91 -13.02 -0.07 18.60
CA GLY A 91 -14.36 0.00 18.03
C GLY A 91 -14.51 -0.84 16.78
N PHE A 92 -13.48 -0.91 15.91
CA PHE A 92 -13.47 -1.80 14.75
C PHE A 92 -13.61 -3.27 15.15
N LEU A 93 -12.86 -3.74 16.16
CA LEU A 93 -12.94 -5.12 16.65
C LEU A 93 -14.25 -5.41 17.38
N ALA A 94 -14.77 -4.43 18.13
CA ALA A 94 -16.01 -4.56 18.87
C ALA A 94 -17.28 -4.58 17.99
N ASN A 95 -17.18 -4.05 16.76
CA ASN A 95 -18.32 -3.91 15.84
C ASN A 95 -18.09 -4.64 14.51
N PRO A 96 -18.15 -5.99 14.47
CA PRO A 96 -17.89 -6.79 13.26
C PRO A 96 -18.79 -6.44 12.07
N GLN A 97 -19.98 -5.90 12.32
CA GLN A 97 -20.91 -5.43 11.28
C GLN A 97 -20.27 -4.34 10.40
N THR A 98 -19.33 -3.54 10.93
CA THR A 98 -18.66 -2.50 10.16
C THR A 98 -17.60 -3.05 9.22
N TRP A 99 -17.20 -4.31 9.37
CA TRP A 99 -16.21 -4.95 8.48
C TRP A 99 -16.75 -5.11 7.06
N PHE A 100 -18.06 -5.38 6.98
CA PHE A 100 -18.79 -5.62 5.73
C PHE A 100 -19.62 -4.41 5.30
N ASP A 101 -19.22 -3.20 5.73
CA ASP A 101 -19.86 -1.98 5.26
C ASP A 101 -19.81 -1.90 3.73
N PRO A 102 -20.91 -1.54 3.05
CA PRO A 102 -20.98 -1.46 1.60
C PRO A 102 -19.86 -0.61 0.96
N SER A 103 -19.46 0.48 1.61
CA SER A 103 -18.38 1.35 1.09
C SER A 103 -17.01 0.67 1.12
N LYS A 104 -16.72 -0.11 2.18
CA LYS A 104 -15.49 -0.91 2.28
C LYS A 104 -15.47 -2.03 1.25
N ILE A 105 -16.60 -2.76 1.13
CA ILE A 105 -16.76 -3.82 0.12
C ILE A 105 -16.58 -3.22 -1.28
N HIS A 106 -17.23 -2.10 -1.59
CA HIS A 106 -17.10 -1.42 -2.87
C HIS A 106 -15.63 -1.07 -3.17
N THR A 107 -14.90 -0.50 -2.20
CA THR A 107 -13.47 -0.19 -2.37
C THR A 107 -12.65 -1.45 -2.70
N VAL A 108 -12.87 -2.55 -1.98
CA VAL A 108 -12.16 -3.82 -2.23
C VAL A 108 -12.51 -4.41 -3.60
N LEU A 109 -13.80 -4.42 -3.98
CA LEU A 109 -14.26 -4.90 -5.27
C LEU A 109 -13.69 -4.06 -6.42
N LEU A 110 -13.63 -2.73 -6.25
CA LEU A 110 -13.03 -1.84 -7.23
C LEU A 110 -11.53 -2.12 -7.40
N LEU A 111 -10.81 -2.36 -6.29
CA LEU A 111 -9.39 -2.76 -6.35
C LEU A 111 -9.21 -4.12 -7.02
N LEU A 112 -10.07 -5.09 -6.74
CA LEU A 112 -10.07 -6.38 -7.44
C LEU A 112 -10.31 -6.22 -8.93
N ALA A 113 -11.29 -5.40 -9.32
CA ALA A 113 -11.60 -5.13 -10.72
C ALA A 113 -10.46 -4.40 -11.44
N THR A 114 -9.95 -3.31 -10.85
CA THR A 114 -8.87 -2.51 -11.46
C THR A 114 -7.54 -3.25 -11.56
N THR A 115 -7.31 -4.25 -10.69
CA THR A 115 -6.14 -5.11 -10.75
C THR A 115 -6.37 -6.40 -11.56
N ALA A 116 -7.50 -6.51 -12.26
CA ALA A 116 -7.89 -7.73 -12.96
C ALA A 116 -7.74 -8.98 -12.08
N GLY A 117 -8.10 -8.90 -10.80
CA GLY A 117 -7.97 -9.99 -9.83
C GLY A 117 -6.54 -10.36 -9.41
N PHE A 118 -5.49 -9.77 -9.99
CA PHE A 118 -4.11 -10.03 -9.57
C PHE A 118 -3.80 -9.53 -8.15
N LEU A 119 -4.70 -8.73 -7.55
CA LEU A 119 -4.61 -8.30 -6.16
C LEU A 119 -4.34 -9.46 -5.19
N VAL A 120 -4.96 -10.62 -5.40
CA VAL A 120 -4.81 -11.79 -4.52
C VAL A 120 -3.57 -12.65 -4.84
N LEU A 121 -2.88 -12.36 -5.92
CA LEU A 121 -1.76 -13.18 -6.43
C LEU A 121 -0.41 -12.47 -6.35
N SER A 122 -0.39 -11.14 -6.28
CA SER A 122 0.84 -10.36 -6.26
C SER A 122 1.28 -10.00 -4.84
N PRO A 123 2.56 -10.18 -4.48
CA PRO A 123 3.09 -9.72 -3.20
C PRO A 123 3.07 -8.19 -3.06
N LEU A 124 2.98 -7.45 -4.16
CA LEU A 124 2.87 -5.99 -4.15
C LEU A 124 1.59 -5.49 -3.47
N THR A 125 0.57 -6.34 -3.35
CA THR A 125 -0.66 -6.05 -2.59
C THR A 125 -0.38 -5.67 -1.15
N ALA A 126 0.66 -6.24 -0.54
CA ALA A 126 1.06 -5.90 0.82
C ALA A 126 1.38 -4.40 0.98
N ILE A 127 1.84 -3.72 -0.08
CA ILE A 127 2.15 -2.28 -0.05
C ILE A 127 0.88 -1.42 0.11
N MET A 128 -0.31 -1.94 -0.25
CA MET A 128 -1.59 -1.25 -0.06
C MET A 128 -2.09 -1.31 1.38
N LEU A 129 -1.65 -2.31 2.17
CA LEU A 129 -2.21 -2.61 3.48
C LEU A 129 -2.19 -1.43 4.45
N PRO A 130 -1.11 -0.64 4.60
CA PRO A 130 -1.13 0.49 5.52
C PRO A 130 -2.23 1.51 5.17
N THR A 131 -2.34 1.86 3.88
CA THR A 131 -3.35 2.83 3.42
C THR A 131 -4.77 2.30 3.63
N LEU A 132 -5.03 1.03 3.34
CA LEU A 132 -6.35 0.42 3.57
C LEU A 132 -6.64 0.25 5.06
N ALA A 133 -5.63 -0.10 5.87
CA ALA A 133 -5.79 -0.30 7.29
C ALA A 133 -6.27 0.99 8.00
N TRP A 134 -5.53 2.11 7.85
CA TRP A 134 -5.95 3.34 8.52
C TRP A 134 -7.31 3.85 8.00
N ARG A 135 -7.63 3.67 6.71
CA ARG A 135 -8.93 4.04 6.14
C ARG A 135 -10.06 3.23 6.76
N PHE A 136 -9.91 1.91 6.84
CA PHE A 136 -10.97 1.02 7.31
C PHE A 136 -11.10 0.97 8.83
N LEU A 137 -10.03 1.32 9.57
CA LEU A 137 -10.05 1.50 11.01
C LEU A 137 -10.56 2.87 11.44
N SER A 138 -10.73 3.81 10.50
CA SER A 138 -11.23 5.15 10.81
C SER A 138 -12.70 5.13 11.19
N THR A 139 -13.06 5.98 12.14
CA THR A 139 -14.45 6.29 12.49
C THR A 139 -15.14 7.18 11.45
N ASN A 140 -14.36 7.83 10.57
CA ASN A 140 -14.89 8.65 9.48
C ASN A 140 -15.26 7.79 8.28
N HIS A 141 -16.54 7.59 8.04
CA HIS A 141 -17.08 6.81 6.91
C HIS A 141 -16.63 7.34 5.54
N GLY A 142 -16.35 8.65 5.41
CA GLY A 142 -15.84 9.25 4.18
C GLY A 142 -14.48 8.67 3.72
N TYR A 143 -13.72 8.01 4.61
CA TYR A 143 -12.45 7.38 4.24
C TYR A 143 -12.62 5.97 3.65
N TRP A 144 -13.77 5.33 3.84
CA TRP A 144 -14.00 3.94 3.45
C TRP A 144 -14.22 3.77 1.95
N GLY A 145 -14.87 4.74 1.31
CA GLY A 145 -15.23 4.71 -0.11
C GLY A 145 -14.12 5.20 -1.05
N PRO A 146 -14.24 4.93 -2.37
CA PRO A 146 -13.25 5.32 -3.38
C PRO A 146 -13.32 6.79 -3.80
N ASP A 147 -14.32 7.56 -3.37
CA ASP A 147 -14.77 8.83 -3.95
C ASP A 147 -13.80 10.00 -3.75
N TRP A 148 -12.81 9.87 -2.85
CA TRP A 148 -11.88 10.93 -2.51
C TRP A 148 -10.44 10.62 -2.95
N HIS A 149 -9.57 11.61 -2.87
CA HIS A 149 -8.14 11.52 -3.19
C HIS A 149 -7.35 10.46 -2.39
N TYR A 150 -7.95 9.84 -1.39
CA TYR A 150 -7.32 8.79 -0.57
C TYR A 150 -6.90 7.55 -1.37
N SER A 151 -7.48 7.33 -2.54
CA SER A 151 -7.08 6.25 -3.45
C SER A 151 -5.82 6.57 -4.28
N THR A 152 -5.32 7.82 -4.25
CA THR A 152 -4.15 8.25 -5.03
C THR A 152 -2.89 7.43 -4.76
N VAL A 153 -2.69 6.97 -3.53
CA VAL A 153 -1.56 6.09 -3.15
C VAL A 153 -1.77 4.68 -3.70
N LEU A 154 -3.02 4.21 -3.77
CA LEU A 154 -3.35 2.85 -4.22
C LEU A 154 -3.19 2.67 -5.73
N MET A 155 -3.42 3.73 -6.52
CA MET A 155 -3.41 3.66 -7.99
C MET A 155 -2.10 3.15 -8.60
N PRO A 156 -0.91 3.73 -8.29
CA PRO A 156 0.35 3.23 -8.84
C PRO A 156 0.66 1.81 -8.41
N ILE A 157 0.23 1.42 -7.19
CA ILE A 157 0.42 0.06 -6.69
C ILE A 157 -0.50 -0.91 -7.46
N ALA A 158 -1.77 -0.53 -7.68
CA ALA A 158 -2.72 -1.34 -8.47
C ALA A 158 -2.19 -1.59 -9.89
N PHE A 159 -1.68 -0.54 -10.55
CA PHE A 159 -1.08 -0.68 -11.87
C PHE A 159 0.15 -1.61 -11.85
N ALA A 160 1.03 -1.47 -10.85
CA ALA A 160 2.18 -2.35 -10.70
C ALA A 160 1.77 -3.82 -10.43
N ILE A 161 0.67 -4.05 -9.69
CA ILE A 161 0.09 -5.40 -9.46
C ILE A 161 -0.35 -6.03 -10.78
N VAL A 162 -1.00 -5.27 -11.66
CA VAL A 162 -1.39 -5.78 -12.99
C VAL A 162 -0.15 -6.18 -13.78
N LEU A 163 0.85 -5.31 -13.86
CA LEU A 163 2.10 -5.60 -14.57
C LEU A 163 2.83 -6.83 -13.98
N ASP A 164 2.99 -6.90 -12.65
CA ASP A 164 3.60 -8.07 -11.98
C ASP A 164 2.80 -9.35 -12.29
N GLY A 165 1.48 -9.27 -12.21
CA GLY A 165 0.58 -10.40 -12.53
C GLY A 165 0.77 -10.89 -13.98
N VAL A 166 0.72 -9.99 -14.94
CA VAL A 166 0.91 -10.32 -16.35
C VAL A 166 2.29 -10.92 -16.60
N LEU A 167 3.36 -10.27 -16.13
CA LEU A 167 4.73 -10.74 -16.32
C LEU A 167 4.98 -12.12 -15.66
N ARG A 168 4.47 -12.30 -14.45
CA ARG A 168 4.67 -13.53 -13.67
C ARG A 168 3.87 -14.71 -14.20
N TYR A 169 2.64 -14.48 -14.63
CA TYR A 169 1.72 -15.57 -14.98
C TYR A 169 1.56 -15.81 -16.48
N SER A 170 1.97 -14.90 -17.38
CA SER A 170 1.93 -15.12 -18.83
C SER A 170 2.79 -16.31 -19.30
N THR A 171 3.79 -16.70 -18.52
CA THR A 171 4.67 -17.86 -18.78
C THR A 171 4.42 -19.02 -17.81
N ASN A 172 3.36 -18.95 -17.00
CA ASN A 172 3.07 -19.94 -15.97
C ASN A 172 2.76 -21.33 -16.58
N LYS A 173 3.15 -22.39 -15.87
CA LYS A 173 2.93 -23.78 -16.28
C LYS A 173 1.44 -24.15 -16.27
N THR A 174 0.63 -23.51 -15.44
CA THR A 174 -0.83 -23.74 -15.35
C THR A 174 -1.53 -23.07 -16.55
N PRO A 175 -2.17 -23.85 -17.47
CA PRO A 175 -2.65 -23.33 -18.75
C PRO A 175 -3.72 -22.24 -18.62
N TRP A 176 -4.67 -22.39 -17.68
CA TRP A 176 -5.73 -21.40 -17.48
C TRP A 176 -5.18 -20.08 -16.97
N LEU A 177 -4.23 -20.10 -16.01
CA LEU A 177 -3.63 -18.90 -15.43
C LEU A 177 -2.77 -18.15 -16.47
N ARG A 178 -2.03 -18.91 -17.30
CA ARG A 178 -1.28 -18.35 -18.43
C ARG A 178 -2.20 -17.69 -19.45
N ARG A 179 -3.33 -18.33 -19.80
CA ARG A 179 -4.33 -17.77 -20.72
C ARG A 179 -4.95 -16.52 -20.12
N TYR A 180 -5.37 -16.60 -18.88
CA TYR A 180 -5.93 -15.45 -18.16
C TYR A 180 -4.98 -14.24 -18.18
N ALA A 181 -3.72 -14.42 -17.78
CA ALA A 181 -2.74 -13.33 -17.72
C ALA A 181 -2.49 -12.67 -19.10
N LYS A 182 -2.56 -13.43 -20.20
CA LYS A 182 -2.41 -12.89 -21.56
C LYS A 182 -3.58 -12.02 -22.01
N HIS A 183 -4.77 -12.27 -21.49
CA HIS A 183 -6.01 -11.55 -21.89
C HIS A 183 -6.49 -10.55 -20.85
N ALA A 184 -5.89 -10.52 -19.65
CA ALA A 184 -6.33 -9.63 -18.56
C ALA A 184 -6.15 -8.15 -18.87
N VAL A 185 -5.36 -7.77 -19.87
CA VAL A 185 -5.05 -6.39 -20.28
C VAL A 185 -5.36 -6.13 -21.76
N ALA A 186 -5.99 -7.07 -22.46
CA ALA A 186 -6.50 -6.88 -23.80
C ALA A 186 -7.93 -6.32 -23.78
#